data_a26499faa418816d6c326511b50a7f1e
#
_entry.id   a26499faa418816d6c326511b50a7f1e
#
_cell.length_a   1.000
_cell.length_b   1.000
_cell.length_c   1.000
_cell.angle_alpha   90.00
_cell.angle_beta   90.00
_cell.angle_gamma   90.00
#
_symmetry.space_group_name_H-M   'P 1'
#
loop_
_entity.id
_entity.type
_entity.pdbx_description
1 polymer ?
#
loop_
_entity_poly.entity_id
_entity_poly.type
_entity_poly.pdbx_seq_one_letter_code
_entity_poly.pdbx_strand_id
1 'polypeptide(L)'
;MEPEVESEEAPFTDPEMMIDVGNEYLGMKKYRQAVAIFEKIIKNEPGLTHIAKAYNGCGIAYAELGEYDKAIEQFEEALNLSRYLVDFGARTYRNLAQVYELLGEEDKAKENREKAETIELSEYHFWVTMSDELE
;
A
#
# COMPACT_ATOMS: atom_id res chain seq x y z
N MET A 1 33.81 -1.64 20.77
CA MET A 1 33.55 -1.78 20.23
C MET A 1 32.51 -1.98 19.57
N GLU A 2 31.76 -2.48 19.32
CA GLU A 2 30.86 -2.76 18.66
C GLU A 2 29.83 -1.91 18.54
N PRO A 3 29.76 -0.95 18.95
CA PRO A 3 28.69 -0.03 18.79
C PRO A 3 28.40 0.27 17.36
N GLU A 4 29.28 -0.09 16.53
CA GLU A 4 28.99 0.13 15.18
C GLU A 4 27.74 -0.50 14.74
N VAL A 5 27.42 -1.62 15.31
CA VAL A 5 26.24 -2.34 14.91
C VAL A 5 25.01 -1.53 15.14
N GLU A 6 24.93 -0.91 16.33
CA GLU A 6 23.81 -0.13 16.58
C GLU A 6 23.75 1.08 15.75
N SER A 7 24.88 1.70 15.48
CA SER A 7 24.82 2.91 14.70
C SER A 7 24.36 2.63 13.31
N GLU A 8 24.57 1.43 12.81
CA GLU A 8 24.08 1.12 11.49
C GLU A 8 22.60 1.01 11.43
N GLU A 9 21.98 0.64 12.55
CA GLU A 9 20.57 0.55 12.55
C GLU A 9 19.92 1.84 12.91
N ALA A 10 20.65 2.72 13.54
CA ALA A 10 20.11 3.98 13.95
C ALA A 10 19.56 4.83 12.83
N PRO A 11 20.08 4.74 11.60
CA PRO A 11 19.58 5.63 10.55
C PRO A 11 18.16 5.45 10.12
N PHE A 12 17.43 4.52 10.66
CA PHE A 12 16.02 4.48 10.35
C PHE A 12 15.39 5.67 11.03
N THR A 13 15.34 6.79 10.34
CA THR A 13 14.84 8.02 10.96
C THR A 13 13.77 8.70 10.16
N ASP A 14 13.71 8.49 8.86
CA ASP A 14 12.76 9.20 8.03
C ASP A 14 11.84 8.21 7.34
N PRO A 15 10.62 8.04 7.85
CA PRO A 15 9.69 7.08 7.25
C PRO A 15 9.36 7.38 5.80
N GLU A 16 9.29 8.66 5.45
CA GLU A 16 8.97 9.02 4.07
C GLU A 16 10.08 8.55 3.14
N MET A 17 11.33 8.75 3.55
CA MET A 17 12.46 8.28 2.76
C MET A 17 12.46 6.75 2.65
N MET A 18 12.09 6.08 3.72
CA MET A 18 12.03 4.62 3.69
C MET A 18 10.93 4.12 2.75
N ILE A 19 9.80 4.84 2.71
CA ILE A 19 8.74 4.53 1.75
C ILE A 19 9.30 4.65 0.33
N ASP A 20 10.04 5.72 0.06
CA ASP A 20 10.62 5.91 -1.27
C ASP A 20 11.59 4.78 -1.62
N VAL A 21 12.41 4.37 -0.66
CA VAL A 21 13.36 3.27 -0.89
C VAL A 21 12.59 1.98 -1.19
N GLY A 22 11.54 1.69 -0.44
CA GLY A 22 10.72 0.52 -0.68
C GLY A 22 10.10 0.55 -2.07
N ASN A 23 9.57 1.69 -2.46
CA ASN A 23 8.97 1.84 -3.80
C ASN A 23 10.02 1.67 -4.89
N GLU A 24 11.23 2.14 -4.63
CA GLU A 24 12.31 1.98 -5.60
C GLU A 24 12.65 0.50 -5.78
N TYR A 25 12.70 -0.24 -4.70
CA TYR A 25 12.91 -1.69 -4.80
C TYR A 25 11.79 -2.35 -5.58
N LEU A 26 10.53 -1.91 -5.38
CA LEU A 26 9.43 -2.45 -6.18
C LEU A 26 9.66 -2.20 -7.67
N GLY A 27 10.08 -0.97 -8.00
CA GLY A 27 10.34 -0.61 -9.39
C GLY A 27 11.46 -1.42 -10.01
N MET A 28 12.44 -1.81 -9.20
CA MET A 28 13.55 -2.64 -9.66
C MET A 28 13.23 -4.13 -9.61
N LYS A 29 11.99 -4.48 -9.23
CA LYS A 29 11.54 -5.86 -9.10
C LYS A 29 12.33 -6.63 -8.04
N LYS A 30 12.85 -5.91 -7.06
CA LYS A 30 13.53 -6.52 -5.91
C LYS A 30 12.53 -6.65 -4.78
N TYR A 31 11.59 -7.59 -4.95
CA TYR A 31 10.42 -7.65 -4.11
C TYR A 31 10.71 -8.04 -2.67
N ARG A 32 11.64 -8.96 -2.46
CA ARG A 32 11.99 -9.35 -1.09
C ARG A 32 12.64 -8.19 -0.32
N GLN A 33 13.48 -7.42 -0.99
CA GLN A 33 14.06 -6.25 -0.36
C GLN A 33 13.00 -5.20 -0.06
N ALA A 34 12.04 -5.04 -0.97
CA ALA A 34 10.94 -4.10 -0.73
C ALA A 34 10.16 -4.51 0.52
N VAL A 35 9.82 -5.80 0.64
CA VAL A 35 9.10 -6.28 1.82
C VAL A 35 9.88 -5.98 3.08
N ALA A 36 11.20 -6.23 3.07
CA ALA A 36 12.01 -6.01 4.27
C ALA A 36 11.97 -4.56 4.71
N ILE A 37 12.02 -3.62 3.75
CA ILE A 37 11.97 -2.20 4.08
C ILE A 37 10.59 -1.82 4.62
N PHE A 38 9.53 -2.27 3.95
CA PHE A 38 8.18 -1.93 4.40
C PHE A 38 7.87 -2.53 5.76
N GLU A 39 8.35 -3.75 6.03
CA GLU A 39 8.14 -4.36 7.34
C GLU A 39 8.86 -3.60 8.43
N LYS A 40 10.02 -3.05 8.13
CA LYS A 40 10.74 -2.23 9.08
C LYS A 40 9.94 -0.98 9.43
N ILE A 41 9.28 -0.38 8.45
CA ILE A 41 8.42 0.77 8.71
C ILE A 41 7.27 0.37 9.63
N ILE A 42 6.60 -0.74 9.32
CA ILE A 42 5.47 -1.18 10.11
C ILE A 42 5.90 -1.45 11.55
N LYS A 43 7.04 -2.07 11.72
CA LYS A 43 7.54 -2.44 13.04
C LYS A 43 7.86 -1.21 13.89
N ASN A 44 8.35 -0.15 13.28
CA ASN A 44 8.74 1.04 14.00
C ASN A 44 7.59 2.02 14.26
N GLU A 45 6.43 1.77 13.66
CA GLU A 45 5.20 2.51 13.92
C GLU A 45 5.38 4.02 13.89
N PRO A 46 5.87 4.57 12.77
CA PRO A 46 6.14 6.01 12.70
C PRO A 46 4.88 6.84 12.57
N GLY A 47 3.76 6.24 12.18
CA GLY A 47 2.53 6.97 11.99
C GLY A 47 1.62 6.18 11.07
N LEU A 48 0.32 6.40 11.21
CA LEU A 48 -0.66 5.58 10.49
C LEU A 48 -0.58 5.74 8.98
N THR A 49 -0.24 6.94 8.51
CA THR A 49 -0.09 7.16 7.07
C THR A 49 1.03 6.29 6.50
N HIS A 50 2.17 6.27 7.18
CA HIS A 50 3.31 5.49 6.70
C HIS A 50 3.05 4.00 6.83
N ILE A 51 2.37 3.60 7.91
CA ILE A 51 2.03 2.19 8.10
C ILE A 51 1.10 1.72 7.00
N ALA A 52 0.08 2.54 6.66
CA ALA A 52 -0.85 2.20 5.59
C ALA A 52 -0.13 2.03 4.26
N LYS A 53 0.76 2.96 3.95
CA LYS A 53 1.54 2.88 2.71
C LYS A 53 2.42 1.63 2.70
N ALA A 54 3.01 1.30 3.84
CA ALA A 54 3.90 0.15 3.93
C ALA A 54 3.14 -1.16 3.75
N TYR A 55 1.96 -1.29 4.34
CA TYR A 55 1.14 -2.46 4.12
C TYR A 55 0.79 -2.62 2.64
N ASN A 56 0.41 -1.51 2.00
CA ASN A 56 0.08 -1.57 0.58
C ASN A 56 1.29 -2.00 -0.24
N GLY A 57 2.47 -1.47 0.10
CA GLY A 57 3.69 -1.86 -0.59
C GLY A 57 4.02 -3.33 -0.41
N CYS A 58 3.85 -3.87 0.79
CA CYS A 58 4.05 -5.29 1.02
C CYS A 58 3.09 -6.12 0.19
N GLY A 59 1.82 -5.68 0.13
CA GLY A 59 0.83 -6.39 -0.67
C GLY A 59 1.24 -6.48 -2.13
N ILE A 60 1.71 -5.37 -2.69
CA ILE A 60 2.16 -5.35 -4.06
C ILE A 60 3.34 -6.31 -4.26
N ALA A 61 4.30 -6.26 -3.34
CA ALA A 61 5.49 -7.12 -3.47
C ALA A 61 5.12 -8.60 -3.40
N TYR A 62 4.26 -8.96 -2.43
CA TYR A 62 3.84 -10.36 -2.32
C TYR A 62 3.05 -10.82 -3.53
N ALA A 63 2.19 -9.94 -4.07
CA ALA A 63 1.43 -10.30 -5.27
C ALA A 63 2.37 -10.60 -6.44
N GLU A 64 3.41 -9.77 -6.60
CA GLU A 64 4.37 -9.98 -7.67
C GLU A 64 5.19 -11.25 -7.47
N LEU A 65 5.38 -11.63 -6.21
CA LEU A 65 6.07 -12.89 -5.90
C LEU A 65 5.17 -14.10 -6.04
N GLY A 66 3.89 -13.89 -6.32
CA GLY A 66 2.94 -14.99 -6.41
C GLY A 66 2.46 -15.50 -5.07
N GLU A 67 2.78 -14.81 -3.98
CA GLU A 67 2.34 -15.19 -2.64
C GLU A 67 1.02 -14.50 -2.36
N TYR A 68 -0.03 -14.97 -3.00
CA TYR A 68 -1.30 -14.26 -3.05
C TYR A 68 -2.00 -14.17 -1.70
N ASP A 69 -1.92 -15.23 -0.88
CA ASP A 69 -2.55 -15.18 0.44
C ASP A 69 -1.94 -14.08 1.30
N LYS A 70 -0.61 -13.93 1.25
CA LYS A 70 0.06 -12.87 1.99
C LYS A 70 -0.28 -11.51 1.41
N ALA A 71 -0.39 -11.42 0.08
CA ALA A 71 -0.73 -10.16 -0.55
C ALA A 71 -2.10 -9.69 -0.09
N ILE A 72 -3.09 -10.59 -0.08
CA ILE A 72 -4.43 -10.25 0.36
C ILE A 72 -4.41 -9.76 1.79
N GLU A 73 -3.70 -10.45 2.66
CA GLU A 73 -3.60 -10.08 4.07
C GLU A 73 -3.06 -8.66 4.22
N GLN A 74 -2.00 -8.35 3.49
CA GLN A 74 -1.38 -7.03 3.58
C GLN A 74 -2.28 -5.94 3.02
N PHE A 75 -2.94 -6.22 1.90
CA PHE A 75 -3.87 -5.25 1.34
C PHE A 75 -5.03 -4.99 2.29
N GLU A 76 -5.51 -6.03 2.97
CA GLU A 76 -6.60 -5.84 3.92
C GLU A 76 -6.16 -4.99 5.10
N GLU A 77 -4.92 -5.16 5.56
CA GLU A 77 -4.42 -4.30 6.61
C GLU A 77 -4.33 -2.85 6.14
N ALA A 78 -3.89 -2.64 4.91
CA ALA A 78 -3.84 -1.28 4.37
C ALA A 78 -5.24 -0.69 4.30
N LEU A 79 -6.23 -1.49 3.91
CA LEU A 79 -7.59 -0.99 3.79
C LEU A 79 -8.23 -0.67 5.14
N ASN A 80 -7.80 -1.35 6.20
CA ASN A 80 -8.22 -0.96 7.54
C ASN A 80 -7.78 0.45 7.87
N LEU A 81 -6.77 0.94 7.17
CA LEU A 81 -6.25 2.29 7.36
C LEU A 81 -6.51 3.15 6.13
N SER A 82 -7.56 2.86 5.38
CA SER A 82 -7.80 3.51 4.09
C SER A 82 -7.92 5.02 4.20
N ARG A 83 -8.43 5.52 5.32
CA ARG A 83 -8.54 6.97 5.50
C ARG A 83 -7.20 7.68 5.48
N TYR A 84 -6.12 6.93 5.65
CA TYR A 84 -4.76 7.49 5.64
C TYR A 84 -4.08 7.30 4.29
N LEU A 85 -4.77 6.73 3.31
CA LEU A 85 -4.26 6.60 1.95
C LEU A 85 -4.79 7.75 1.10
N VAL A 86 -3.96 8.23 0.18
CA VAL A 86 -4.30 9.39 -0.63
C VAL A 86 -5.60 9.19 -1.39
N ASP A 87 -5.82 7.99 -1.89
CA ASP A 87 -6.99 7.69 -2.72
C ASP A 87 -8.04 6.89 -1.93
N PHE A 88 -7.99 6.93 -0.61
CA PHE A 88 -8.92 6.22 0.28
C PHE A 88 -8.99 4.73 -0.03
N GLY A 89 -7.92 4.19 -0.60
CA GLY A 89 -7.82 2.75 -0.84
C GLY A 89 -8.26 2.29 -2.21
N ALA A 90 -8.65 3.20 -3.11
CA ALA A 90 -9.13 2.79 -4.43
C ALA A 90 -8.13 1.90 -5.16
N ARG A 91 -6.87 2.31 -5.19
CA ARG A 91 -5.85 1.51 -5.86
C ARG A 91 -5.65 0.16 -5.18
N THR A 92 -5.72 0.15 -3.86
CA THR A 92 -5.58 -1.11 -3.11
C THR A 92 -6.71 -2.07 -3.44
N TYR A 93 -7.94 -1.57 -3.54
CA TYR A 93 -9.05 -2.40 -3.96
C TYR A 93 -8.82 -2.97 -5.36
N ARG A 94 -8.28 -2.16 -6.28
CA ARG A 94 -7.98 -2.66 -7.63
C ARG A 94 -6.89 -3.72 -7.61
N ASN A 95 -5.88 -3.53 -6.75
CA ASN A 95 -4.83 -4.54 -6.60
C ASN A 95 -5.40 -5.85 -6.05
N LEU A 96 -6.30 -5.74 -5.07
CA LEU A 96 -6.97 -6.93 -4.54
C LEU A 96 -7.78 -7.64 -5.62
N ALA A 97 -8.52 -6.86 -6.42
CA ALA A 97 -9.31 -7.44 -7.49
C ALA A 97 -8.43 -8.24 -8.45
N GLN A 98 -7.26 -7.70 -8.76
CA GLN A 98 -6.34 -8.39 -9.65
C GLN A 98 -5.85 -9.70 -9.05
N VAL A 99 -5.54 -9.69 -7.76
CA VAL A 99 -5.11 -10.91 -7.08
C VAL A 99 -6.23 -11.95 -7.10
N TYR A 100 -7.46 -11.53 -6.82
CA TYR A 100 -8.58 -12.45 -6.84
C TYR A 100 -8.83 -13.00 -8.24
N GLU A 101 -8.61 -12.18 -9.29
CA GLU A 101 -8.71 -12.70 -10.66
C GLU A 101 -7.69 -13.79 -10.91
N LEU A 102 -6.45 -13.57 -10.44
CA LEU A 102 -5.41 -14.57 -10.62
C LEU A 102 -5.73 -15.86 -9.87
N LEU A 103 -6.49 -15.75 -8.78
CA LEU A 103 -6.91 -16.92 -8.02
C LEU A 103 -8.19 -17.56 -8.56
N GLY A 104 -8.80 -16.94 -9.57
CA GLY A 104 -10.04 -17.45 -10.14
C GLY A 104 -11.28 -17.12 -9.33
N GLU A 105 -11.19 -16.21 -8.39
CA GLU A 105 -12.33 -15.83 -7.55
C GLU A 105 -12.99 -14.59 -8.13
N GLU A 106 -13.80 -14.81 -9.17
CA GLU A 106 -14.36 -13.71 -9.95
C GLU A 106 -15.31 -12.83 -9.17
N ASP A 107 -16.10 -13.43 -8.27
CA ASP A 107 -17.05 -12.64 -7.49
C ASP A 107 -16.33 -11.64 -6.58
N LYS A 108 -15.28 -12.09 -5.94
CA LYS A 108 -14.50 -11.21 -5.07
C LYS A 108 -13.77 -10.15 -5.88
N ALA A 109 -13.27 -10.54 -7.06
CA ALA A 109 -12.62 -9.59 -7.93
C ALA A 109 -13.58 -8.49 -8.33
N LYS A 110 -14.80 -8.85 -8.71
CA LYS A 110 -15.81 -7.88 -9.12
C LYS A 110 -16.16 -6.96 -7.96
N GLU A 111 -16.36 -7.54 -6.78
CA GLU A 111 -16.72 -6.77 -5.61
C GLU A 111 -15.67 -5.70 -5.30
N ASN A 112 -14.41 -6.06 -5.38
CA ASN A 112 -13.33 -5.12 -5.09
C ASN A 112 -13.19 -4.04 -6.17
N ARG A 113 -13.43 -4.40 -7.43
CA ARG A 113 -13.42 -3.40 -8.49
C ARG A 113 -14.54 -2.39 -8.28
N GLU A 114 -15.71 -2.86 -7.87
CA GLU A 114 -16.83 -1.96 -7.64
C GLU A 114 -16.57 -1.02 -6.46
N LYS A 115 -15.90 -1.51 -5.44
CA LYS A 115 -15.53 -0.63 -4.32
C LYS A 115 -14.58 0.47 -4.78
N ALA A 116 -13.62 0.11 -5.63
CA ALA A 116 -12.70 1.10 -6.17
C ALA A 116 -13.43 2.15 -6.99
N GLU A 117 -14.35 1.69 -7.84
CA GLU A 117 -15.12 2.60 -8.67
C GLU A 117 -15.97 3.57 -7.84
N THR A 118 -16.59 3.04 -6.79
CA THR A 118 -17.40 3.88 -5.92
C THR A 118 -16.60 5.02 -5.31
N ILE A 119 -15.39 4.70 -4.85
CA ILE A 119 -14.52 5.72 -4.27
C ILE A 119 -14.13 6.75 -5.33
N GLU A 120 -13.73 6.27 -6.50
CA GLU A 120 -13.28 7.16 -7.57
C GLU A 120 -14.38 8.08 -8.06
N LEU A 121 -15.59 7.56 -8.14
CA LEU A 121 -16.73 8.38 -8.56
C LEU A 121 -17.07 9.42 -7.49
N SER A 122 -16.96 9.07 -6.23
CA SER A 122 -17.21 10.03 -5.15
C SER A 122 -16.24 11.18 -5.22
N GLU A 123 -14.97 10.90 -5.45
CA GLU A 123 -13.97 11.94 -5.58
C GLU A 123 -14.25 12.80 -6.79
N TYR A 124 -14.61 12.18 -7.90
CA TYR A 124 -14.91 12.93 -9.11
C TYR A 124 -16.07 13.90 -8.86
N HIS A 125 -17.14 13.43 -8.25
CA HIS A 125 -18.29 14.28 -7.95
C HIS A 125 -17.90 15.43 -7.03
N PHE A 126 -17.09 15.17 -6.04
CA PHE A 126 -16.64 16.20 -5.12
C PHE A 126 -15.92 17.31 -5.88
N TRP A 127 -14.98 16.94 -6.74
CA TRP A 127 -14.19 17.92 -7.46
C TRP A 127 -15.02 18.70 -8.47
N VAL A 128 -15.98 18.06 -9.13
CA VAL A 128 -16.85 18.74 -10.07
C VAL A 128 -17.70 19.78 -9.33
N THR A 129 -18.27 19.40 -8.20
CA THR A 129 -19.08 20.32 -7.41
C THR A 129 -18.26 21.51 -6.93
N MET A 130 -17.06 21.23 -6.43
CA MET A 130 -16.17 22.31 -5.99
C MET A 130 -15.85 23.27 -7.12
N SER A 131 -15.58 22.72 -8.29
CA SER A 131 -15.24 23.53 -9.43
C SER A 131 -16.39 24.46 -9.82
N ASP A 132 -17.62 23.93 -9.78
CA ASP A 132 -18.79 24.75 -10.09
C ASP A 132 -18.97 25.90 -9.10
N GLU A 133 -18.71 25.63 -7.83
CA GLU A 133 -18.85 26.66 -6.82
C GLU A 133 -17.82 27.77 -6.94
N LEU A 134 -16.69 27.49 -7.53
CA LEU A 134 -15.67 28.49 -7.69
C LEU A 134 -15.94 29.46 -8.82
N GLU A 135 -16.89 29.15 -9.69
CA GLU A 135 -17.29 30.05 -10.75
C GLU A 135 -18.38 30.97 -10.30
#